data_ba51d159ea830464fe1ea9b243bc464b
#
_entry.id   ba51d159ea830464fe1ea9b243bc464b
#
_cell.length_a   1.000
_cell.length_b   1.000
_cell.length_c   1.000
_cell.angle_alpha   90.00
_cell.angle_beta   90.00
_cell.angle_gamma   90.00
#
_symmetry.space_group_name_H-M   'P 1'
#
loop_
_entity.id
_entity.type
_entity.pdbx_description
1 polymer ?
#
loop_
_entity_poly.entity_id
_entity_poly.type
_entity_poly.pdbx_seq_one_letter_code
_entity_poly.pdbx_strand_id
1 'polypeptide(L)'
;MSTIVSDISNFIPVLRVNNRNLNTRFYEENFGFDKIYEESSLAIFQSKKKDRFILEESPSMRTRAVVGDKKLRRLSFKAKQKDILELIKKINDDSAVFFKGKKGYAFQMLSPEKDLILIHSEDSIDDLEKISRCDLLGIDKEDIFFKGISKYKASDVEINVLDVKKSLDFYEKVFSVKAVGNKIELPVVNIHFHEAHGKDLTVSQDETWDLELLEFTVDEAANLGKRKKYFDKLGINSHIDKAEKTLILEDESGIELWFMKD
;
A
#
# COMPACT_ATOMS: atom_id res chain seq x y z
N MET A 1 -1.65 9.75 27.34
CA MET A 1 -1.02 10.37 26.15
C MET A 1 -1.90 10.06 24.97
N SER A 2 -2.19 11.01 24.09
CA SER A 2 -2.84 10.70 22.83
C SER A 2 -1.96 9.70 22.06
N THR A 3 -2.55 8.71 21.41
CA THR A 3 -1.80 7.77 20.57
C THR A 3 -1.41 8.47 19.27
N ILE A 4 -0.36 8.03 18.56
CA ILE A 4 0.00 8.60 17.26
C ILE A 4 -1.13 8.41 16.25
N VAL A 5 -1.94 7.35 16.42
CA VAL A 5 -3.08 7.02 15.56
C VAL A 5 -4.11 8.14 15.49
N SER A 6 -4.32 8.89 16.60
CA SER A 6 -5.26 10.04 16.60
C SER A 6 -4.81 11.20 15.73
N ASP A 7 -3.51 11.26 15.43
CA ASP A 7 -2.91 12.35 14.67
C ASP A 7 -2.76 11.98 13.17
N ILE A 8 -2.97 10.69 12.81
CA ILE A 8 -2.84 10.21 11.42
C ILE A 8 -4.08 10.58 10.62
N SER A 9 -3.89 11.29 9.53
CA SER A 9 -4.94 11.73 8.60
C SER A 9 -4.95 10.96 7.28
N ASN A 10 -3.81 10.43 6.82
CA ASN A 10 -3.69 9.72 5.55
C ASN A 10 -2.61 8.64 5.59
N PHE A 11 -2.69 7.69 4.65
CA PHE A 11 -1.71 6.63 4.41
C PHE A 11 -1.31 6.64 2.94
N ILE A 12 -0.01 6.61 2.67
CA ILE A 12 0.56 6.67 1.33
C ILE A 12 1.58 5.54 1.19
N PRO A 13 1.26 4.46 0.47
CA PRO A 13 2.24 3.42 0.14
C PRO A 13 3.21 3.92 -0.93
N VAL A 14 4.49 3.64 -0.75
CA VAL A 14 5.55 3.94 -1.73
C VAL A 14 6.16 2.64 -2.20
N LEU A 15 6.15 2.40 -3.50
CA LEU A 15 6.74 1.22 -4.12
C LEU A 15 7.96 1.60 -4.95
N ARG A 16 9.04 0.88 -4.74
CA ARG A 16 10.25 0.96 -5.57
C ARG A 16 10.07 0.12 -6.81
N VAL A 17 10.33 0.69 -7.98
CA VAL A 17 10.15 0.06 -9.28
C VAL A 17 11.42 0.16 -10.15
N ASN A 18 11.59 -0.79 -11.06
CA ASN A 18 12.67 -0.77 -12.05
C ASN A 18 12.42 0.26 -13.16
N ASN A 19 11.18 0.29 -13.65
CA ASN A 19 10.80 1.14 -14.77
C ASN A 19 9.51 1.90 -14.44
N ARG A 20 9.67 3.17 -14.08
CA ARG A 20 8.57 4.05 -13.71
C ARG A 20 7.52 4.16 -14.82
N ASN A 21 7.94 4.34 -16.07
CA ASN A 21 7.01 4.53 -17.19
C ASN A 21 6.15 3.28 -17.43
N LEU A 22 6.73 2.09 -17.34
CA LEU A 22 6.00 0.84 -17.49
C LEU A 22 4.99 0.65 -16.37
N ASN A 23 5.40 0.92 -15.12
CA ASN A 23 4.52 0.83 -13.98
C ASN A 23 3.43 1.91 -14.00
N THR A 24 3.77 3.15 -14.37
CA THR A 24 2.78 4.24 -14.51
C THR A 24 1.67 3.86 -15.48
N ARG A 25 2.01 3.36 -16.68
CA ARG A 25 1.01 2.89 -17.64
C ARG A 25 0.14 1.76 -17.07
N PHE A 26 0.74 0.81 -16.35
CA PHE A 26 -0.01 -0.27 -15.73
C PHE A 26 -1.10 0.26 -14.79
N TYR A 27 -0.81 1.22 -13.92
CA TYR A 27 -1.79 1.80 -13.01
C TYR A 27 -2.81 2.70 -13.70
N GLU A 28 -2.40 3.48 -14.69
CA GLU A 28 -3.31 4.33 -15.47
C GLU A 28 -4.27 3.48 -16.32
N GLU A 29 -3.76 2.48 -17.05
CA GLU A 29 -4.55 1.71 -18.00
C GLU A 29 -5.47 0.68 -17.33
N ASN A 30 -4.98 -0.04 -16.29
CA ASN A 30 -5.73 -1.12 -15.67
C ASN A 30 -6.58 -0.68 -14.47
N PHE A 31 -6.16 0.36 -13.74
CA PHE A 31 -6.87 0.85 -12.56
C PHE A 31 -7.45 2.25 -12.76
N GLY A 32 -7.11 2.92 -13.84
CA GLY A 32 -7.62 4.26 -14.14
C GLY A 32 -7.21 5.31 -13.10
N PHE A 33 -6.03 5.15 -12.50
CA PHE A 33 -5.52 6.09 -11.51
C PHE A 33 -4.99 7.36 -12.18
N ASP A 34 -5.32 8.53 -11.62
CA ASP A 34 -4.84 9.81 -12.12
C ASP A 34 -3.44 10.11 -11.60
N LYS A 35 -2.45 10.16 -12.50
CA LYS A 35 -1.10 10.64 -12.20
C LYS A 35 -1.11 12.17 -12.18
N ILE A 36 -0.75 12.76 -11.03
CA ILE A 36 -0.74 14.21 -10.85
C ILE A 36 0.66 14.84 -10.95
N TYR A 37 1.68 14.03 -10.77
CA TYR A 37 3.07 14.47 -10.77
C TYR A 37 3.98 13.38 -11.31
N GLU A 38 4.96 13.78 -12.11
CA GLU A 38 6.02 12.92 -12.62
C GLU A 38 7.27 13.75 -12.84
N GLU A 39 8.30 13.50 -12.04
CA GLU A 39 9.59 14.16 -12.18
C GLU A 39 10.71 13.27 -11.62
N SER A 40 11.88 13.29 -12.27
CA SER A 40 13.04 12.49 -11.87
C SER A 40 12.69 11.00 -11.70
N SER A 41 12.79 10.50 -10.46
CA SER A 41 12.49 9.11 -10.12
C SER A 41 11.04 8.88 -9.69
N LEU A 42 10.25 9.94 -9.43
CA LEU A 42 8.94 9.83 -8.81
C LEU A 42 7.78 9.89 -9.78
N ALA A 43 6.74 9.11 -9.53
CA ALA A 43 5.41 9.28 -10.09
C ALA A 43 4.38 9.23 -8.94
N ILE A 44 3.56 10.28 -8.84
CA ILE A 44 2.55 10.39 -7.78
C ILE A 44 1.16 10.30 -8.39
N PHE A 45 0.39 9.34 -7.91
CA PHE A 45 -1.03 9.19 -8.19
C PHE A 45 -1.84 9.79 -7.06
N GLN A 46 -2.93 10.48 -7.38
CA GLN A 46 -3.79 11.07 -6.37
C GLN A 46 -5.26 10.98 -6.72
N SER A 47 -6.06 10.55 -5.76
CA SER A 47 -7.51 10.58 -5.86
C SER A 47 -8.06 12.00 -5.66
N LYS A 48 -9.31 12.24 -6.06
CA LYS A 48 -10.01 13.51 -5.78
C LYS A 48 -10.18 13.81 -4.28
N LYS A 49 -9.93 12.82 -3.42
CA LYS A 49 -9.95 12.98 -1.96
C LYS A 49 -8.55 13.21 -1.37
N LYS A 50 -7.55 13.39 -2.23
CA LYS A 50 -6.14 13.56 -1.87
C LYS A 50 -5.46 12.30 -1.30
N ASP A 51 -6.11 11.12 -1.37
CA ASP A 51 -5.41 9.87 -1.12
C ASP A 51 -4.35 9.66 -2.19
N ARG A 52 -3.14 9.31 -1.80
CA ARG A 52 -1.97 9.19 -2.68
C ARG A 52 -1.43 7.77 -2.72
N PHE A 53 -0.70 7.52 -3.80
CA PHE A 53 0.13 6.35 -4.02
C PHE A 53 1.34 6.78 -4.82
N ILE A 54 2.53 6.31 -4.47
CA ILE A 54 3.79 6.79 -5.06
C ILE A 54 4.57 5.60 -5.63
N LEU A 55 5.12 5.80 -6.82
CA LEU A 55 6.16 4.96 -7.40
C LEU A 55 7.48 5.71 -7.38
N GLU A 56 8.53 5.05 -6.91
CA GLU A 56 9.90 5.54 -6.97
C GLU A 56 10.74 4.62 -7.85
N GLU A 57 11.25 5.16 -8.97
CA GLU A 57 12.18 4.45 -9.84
C GLU A 57 13.57 4.47 -9.22
N SER A 58 14.15 3.30 -9.00
CA SER A 58 15.51 3.23 -8.51
C SER A 58 16.52 3.30 -9.67
N PRO A 59 17.27 4.38 -9.82
CA PRO A 59 18.33 4.49 -10.81
C PRO A 59 19.60 3.74 -10.40
N SER A 60 19.63 3.12 -9.22
CA SER A 60 20.80 2.45 -8.69
C SER A 60 21.11 1.16 -9.46
N MET A 61 22.36 1.00 -9.90
CA MET A 61 22.84 -0.27 -10.49
C MET A 61 22.88 -1.43 -9.48
N ARG A 62 22.66 -1.18 -8.19
CA ARG A 62 22.64 -2.18 -7.13
C ARG A 62 21.24 -2.74 -6.88
N THR A 63 20.20 -2.02 -7.29
CA THR A 63 18.82 -2.46 -7.09
C THR A 63 18.45 -3.54 -8.10
N ARG A 64 17.80 -4.59 -7.64
CA ARG A 64 17.47 -5.79 -8.42
C ARG A 64 16.06 -6.31 -8.11
N ALA A 65 15.59 -7.22 -8.96
CA ALA A 65 14.38 -7.98 -8.65
C ALA A 65 14.56 -8.82 -7.38
N VAL A 66 13.48 -8.93 -6.61
CA VAL A 66 13.41 -9.81 -5.44
C VAL A 66 13.59 -11.27 -5.84
N VAL A 67 14.34 -12.03 -5.05
CA VAL A 67 14.49 -13.48 -5.18
C VAL A 67 13.65 -14.18 -4.12
N GLY A 68 12.56 -14.81 -4.53
CA GLY A 68 11.59 -15.46 -3.64
C GLY A 68 10.42 -14.54 -3.29
N ASP A 69 9.94 -14.64 -2.05
CA ASP A 69 8.82 -13.83 -1.59
C ASP A 69 9.23 -12.36 -1.43
N LYS A 70 8.40 -11.46 -1.95
CA LYS A 70 8.52 -10.01 -1.77
C LYS A 70 8.04 -9.61 -0.37
N LYS A 71 8.53 -8.48 0.17
CA LYS A 71 7.97 -7.86 1.37
C LYS A 71 6.51 -7.49 1.12
N LEU A 72 6.22 -6.82 0.00
CA LEU A 72 4.84 -6.58 -0.41
C LEU A 72 4.19 -7.86 -0.93
N ARG A 73 3.29 -8.42 -0.15
CA ARG A 73 2.45 -9.55 -0.58
C ARG A 73 1.31 -9.07 -1.47
N ARG A 74 0.58 -8.04 -1.05
CA ARG A 74 -0.51 -7.42 -1.81
C ARG A 74 -0.78 -6.00 -1.33
N LEU A 75 -1.08 -5.10 -2.25
CA LEU A 75 -1.61 -3.78 -1.97
C LEU A 75 -3.06 -3.70 -2.48
N SER A 76 -3.98 -3.31 -1.60
CA SER A 76 -5.40 -3.25 -1.91
C SER A 76 -5.91 -1.82 -1.89
N PHE A 77 -6.69 -1.48 -2.92
CA PHE A 77 -7.34 -0.19 -3.05
C PHE A 77 -8.85 -0.32 -2.97
N LYS A 78 -9.47 0.48 -2.12
CA LYS A 78 -10.93 0.57 -2.03
C LYS A 78 -11.45 1.65 -2.95
N ALA A 79 -12.43 1.29 -3.80
CA ALA A 79 -13.10 2.19 -4.73
C ALA A 79 -14.60 1.93 -4.77
N LYS A 80 -15.34 2.72 -5.55
CA LYS A 80 -16.78 2.51 -5.73
C LYS A 80 -17.04 1.33 -6.66
N GLN A 81 -17.99 0.48 -6.31
CA GLN A 81 -18.37 -0.68 -7.11
C GLN A 81 -18.64 -0.36 -8.58
N LYS A 82 -19.37 0.72 -8.86
CA LYS A 82 -19.66 1.13 -10.24
C LYS A 82 -18.41 1.39 -11.08
N ASP A 83 -17.39 2.01 -10.47
CA ASP A 83 -16.13 2.34 -11.14
C ASP A 83 -15.31 1.05 -11.38
N ILE A 84 -15.35 0.12 -10.42
CA ILE A 84 -14.69 -1.21 -10.55
C ILE A 84 -15.33 -2.01 -11.68
N LEU A 85 -16.67 -1.99 -11.81
CA LEU A 85 -17.36 -2.67 -12.91
C LEU A 85 -16.94 -2.13 -14.29
N GLU A 86 -16.77 -0.82 -14.42
CA GLU A 86 -16.27 -0.23 -15.67
C GLU A 86 -14.82 -0.63 -15.99
N LEU A 87 -13.96 -0.79 -14.98
CA LEU A 87 -12.62 -1.35 -15.20
C LEU A 87 -12.68 -2.81 -15.64
N ILE A 88 -13.47 -3.64 -14.96
CA ILE A 88 -13.60 -5.08 -15.28
C ILE A 88 -13.98 -5.29 -16.73
N LYS A 89 -14.87 -4.45 -17.28
CA LYS A 89 -15.27 -4.50 -18.71
C LYS A 89 -14.10 -4.31 -19.68
N LYS A 90 -13.09 -3.52 -19.28
CA LYS A 90 -11.91 -3.19 -20.10
C LYS A 90 -10.77 -4.18 -19.95
N ILE A 91 -10.80 -5.04 -18.92
CA ILE A 91 -9.71 -5.99 -18.67
C ILE A 91 -9.73 -7.08 -19.77
N ASN A 92 -8.65 -7.09 -20.56
CA ASN A 92 -8.40 -8.13 -21.56
C ASN A 92 -7.26 -9.09 -21.15
N ASP A 93 -6.68 -8.90 -19.96
CA ASP A 93 -5.59 -9.72 -19.45
C ASP A 93 -6.13 -11.00 -18.82
N ASP A 94 -5.73 -12.15 -19.35
CA ASP A 94 -6.15 -13.47 -18.85
C ASP A 94 -5.51 -13.80 -17.49
N SER A 95 -4.47 -13.07 -17.07
CA SER A 95 -3.85 -13.23 -15.75
C SER A 95 -4.64 -12.54 -14.63
N ALA A 96 -5.63 -11.71 -14.97
CA ALA A 96 -6.47 -11.04 -13.98
C ALA A 96 -7.29 -12.06 -13.20
N VAL A 97 -7.31 -11.92 -11.87
CA VAL A 97 -8.10 -12.76 -10.97
C VAL A 97 -9.30 -11.98 -10.47
N PHE A 98 -10.48 -12.56 -10.57
CA PHE A 98 -11.74 -11.93 -10.20
C PHE A 98 -12.27 -12.47 -8.89
N PHE A 99 -12.96 -11.61 -8.14
CA PHE A 99 -13.58 -11.94 -6.87
C PHE A 99 -14.99 -11.37 -6.82
N LYS A 100 -15.81 -11.97 -5.96
CA LYS A 100 -17.13 -11.48 -5.58
C LYS A 100 -17.18 -11.35 -4.07
N GLY A 101 -17.67 -10.23 -3.60
CA GLY A 101 -17.94 -9.97 -2.20
C GLY A 101 -19.40 -9.59 -1.96
N LYS A 102 -19.70 -9.10 -0.76
CA LYS A 102 -21.05 -8.67 -0.36
C LYS A 102 -21.51 -7.41 -1.09
N LYS A 103 -20.58 -6.52 -1.42
CA LYS A 103 -20.85 -5.22 -2.09
C LYS A 103 -20.66 -5.27 -3.59
N GLY A 104 -20.11 -6.36 -4.12
CA GLY A 104 -19.97 -6.56 -5.56
C GLY A 104 -18.73 -7.29 -5.99
N TYR A 105 -18.24 -6.96 -7.17
CA TYR A 105 -17.05 -7.59 -7.76
C TYR A 105 -15.78 -6.82 -7.44
N ALA A 106 -14.67 -7.55 -7.43
CA ALA A 106 -13.33 -7.04 -7.30
C ALA A 106 -12.41 -7.76 -8.30
N PHE A 107 -11.23 -7.20 -8.56
CA PHE A 107 -10.22 -7.89 -9.35
C PHE A 107 -8.81 -7.57 -8.86
N GLN A 108 -7.90 -8.48 -9.17
CA GLN A 108 -6.49 -8.39 -8.84
C GLN A 108 -5.66 -8.62 -10.09
N MET A 109 -4.58 -7.88 -10.22
CA MET A 109 -3.59 -8.02 -11.29
C MET A 109 -2.17 -7.99 -10.73
N LEU A 110 -1.22 -8.53 -11.48
CA LEU A 110 0.20 -8.41 -11.20
C LEU A 110 0.76 -7.16 -11.88
N SER A 111 1.48 -6.33 -11.12
CA SER A 111 2.26 -5.22 -11.66
C SER A 111 3.43 -5.71 -12.51
N PRO A 112 4.09 -4.84 -13.29
CA PRO A 112 5.34 -5.19 -13.96
C PRO A 112 6.42 -5.73 -13.02
N GLU A 113 6.44 -5.25 -11.78
CA GLU A 113 7.35 -5.72 -10.71
C GLU A 113 6.80 -6.93 -9.95
N LYS A 114 5.71 -7.53 -10.42
CA LYS A 114 5.03 -8.70 -9.82
C LYS A 114 4.40 -8.43 -8.45
N ASP A 115 4.04 -7.18 -8.15
CA ASP A 115 3.22 -6.87 -7.00
C ASP A 115 1.76 -7.25 -7.26
N LEU A 116 1.10 -7.87 -6.30
CA LEU A 116 -0.33 -8.13 -6.38
C LEU A 116 -1.10 -6.86 -6.02
N ILE A 117 -1.86 -6.34 -6.97
CA ILE A 117 -2.68 -5.13 -6.79
C ILE A 117 -4.14 -5.51 -6.89
N LEU A 118 -4.88 -5.33 -5.80
CA LEU A 118 -6.31 -5.62 -5.68
C LEU A 118 -7.11 -4.33 -5.66
N ILE A 119 -8.25 -4.30 -6.35
CA ILE A 119 -9.23 -3.24 -6.20
C ILE A 119 -10.60 -3.82 -5.83
N HIS A 120 -11.24 -3.24 -4.80
CA HIS A 120 -12.47 -3.75 -4.22
C HIS A 120 -13.37 -2.63 -3.68
N SER A 121 -14.62 -2.98 -3.35
CA SER A 121 -15.58 -2.08 -2.68
C SER A 121 -15.94 -2.51 -1.27
N GLU A 122 -15.42 -3.66 -0.82
CA GLU A 122 -15.76 -4.29 0.46
C GLU A 122 -15.24 -3.49 1.68
N ASP A 123 -15.83 -3.74 2.85
CA ASP A 123 -15.31 -3.20 4.11
C ASP A 123 -14.14 -4.03 4.63
N SER A 124 -14.12 -5.33 4.34
CA SER A 124 -12.99 -6.21 4.58
C SER A 124 -12.66 -7.00 3.31
N ILE A 125 -11.37 -7.15 3.01
CA ILE A 125 -10.90 -8.02 1.93
C ILE A 125 -11.15 -9.52 2.22
N ASP A 126 -11.38 -9.87 3.48
CA ASP A 126 -11.72 -11.24 3.92
C ASP A 126 -13.11 -11.67 3.42
N ASP A 127 -13.96 -10.73 3.01
CA ASP A 127 -15.29 -11.00 2.41
C ASP A 127 -15.22 -11.39 0.93
N LEU A 128 -14.04 -11.40 0.31
CA LEU A 128 -13.84 -11.66 -1.11
C LEU A 128 -13.65 -13.15 -1.40
N GLU A 129 -14.52 -13.70 -2.21
CA GLU A 129 -14.43 -15.07 -2.73
C GLU A 129 -13.96 -15.05 -4.18
N LYS A 130 -12.96 -15.88 -4.50
CA LYS A 130 -12.47 -16.00 -5.88
C LYS A 130 -13.55 -16.62 -6.78
N ILE A 131 -13.73 -16.01 -7.96
CA ILE A 131 -14.69 -16.47 -8.97
C ILE A 131 -14.02 -16.66 -10.32
N SER A 132 -14.69 -17.38 -11.21
CA SER A 132 -14.31 -17.45 -12.62
C SER A 132 -14.74 -16.19 -13.38
N ARG A 133 -14.04 -15.86 -14.46
CA ARG A 133 -14.47 -14.78 -15.37
C ARG A 133 -15.87 -15.00 -15.94
N CYS A 134 -16.26 -16.25 -16.15
CA CYS A 134 -17.61 -16.60 -16.63
C CYS A 134 -18.71 -16.27 -15.61
N ASP A 135 -18.37 -16.08 -14.33
CA ASP A 135 -19.33 -15.76 -13.28
C ASP A 135 -19.57 -14.25 -13.12
N LEU A 136 -18.93 -13.43 -13.95
CA LEU A 136 -19.14 -11.98 -14.04
C LEU A 136 -20.47 -11.70 -14.74
N LEU A 137 -21.57 -11.75 -14.01
CA LEU A 137 -22.92 -11.57 -14.53
C LEU A 137 -23.32 -10.08 -14.58
N GLY A 138 -24.02 -9.67 -15.64
CA GLY A 138 -24.61 -8.34 -15.77
C GLY A 138 -23.60 -7.23 -16.10
N ILE A 139 -22.43 -7.59 -16.65
CA ILE A 139 -21.39 -6.65 -17.08
C ILE A 139 -21.41 -6.56 -18.61
N ASP A 140 -22.48 -5.97 -19.18
CA ASP A 140 -22.74 -6.17 -20.60
C ASP A 140 -22.29 -5.05 -21.54
N LYS A 141 -21.98 -3.84 -21.08
CA LYS A 141 -21.59 -2.74 -21.98
C LYS A 141 -20.57 -1.80 -21.34
N GLU A 142 -19.57 -1.42 -22.14
CA GLU A 142 -18.63 -0.37 -21.77
C GLU A 142 -19.32 1.00 -21.73
N ASP A 143 -19.02 1.78 -20.69
CA ASP A 143 -19.28 3.22 -20.68
C ASP A 143 -18.11 3.92 -21.38
N ILE A 144 -18.31 4.33 -22.63
CA ILE A 144 -17.30 5.05 -23.42
C ILE A 144 -16.88 6.38 -22.80
N PHE A 145 -17.66 6.91 -21.86
CA PHE A 145 -17.35 8.15 -21.13
C PHE A 145 -16.60 7.92 -19.82
N PHE A 146 -16.38 6.65 -19.44
CA PHE A 146 -15.63 6.32 -18.23
C PHE A 146 -14.15 6.69 -18.40
N LYS A 147 -13.70 7.69 -17.64
CA LYS A 147 -12.33 8.25 -17.70
C LYS A 147 -11.37 7.66 -16.67
N GLY A 148 -11.81 6.69 -15.88
CA GLY A 148 -11.03 6.11 -14.78
C GLY A 148 -11.64 6.37 -13.41
N ILE A 149 -10.99 5.82 -12.39
CA ILE A 149 -11.45 5.91 -11.00
C ILE A 149 -10.97 7.22 -10.39
N SER A 150 -11.91 8.08 -10.04
CA SER A 150 -11.58 9.38 -9.44
C SER A 150 -11.52 9.39 -7.90
N LYS A 151 -12.01 8.32 -7.25
CA LYS A 151 -12.05 8.18 -5.78
C LYS A 151 -11.63 6.78 -5.40
N TYR A 152 -10.43 6.64 -4.92
CA TYR A 152 -9.85 5.41 -4.38
C TYR A 152 -8.98 5.77 -3.18
N LYS A 153 -8.70 4.80 -2.33
CA LYS A 153 -7.69 4.90 -1.26
C LYS A 153 -7.04 3.54 -1.06
N ALA A 154 -5.78 3.50 -0.69
CA ALA A 154 -5.16 2.30 -0.17
C ALA A 154 -5.89 1.90 1.12
N SER A 155 -6.43 0.69 1.17
CA SER A 155 -7.26 0.20 2.28
C SER A 155 -6.56 -0.86 3.10
N ASP A 156 -5.76 -1.70 2.44
CA ASP A 156 -5.04 -2.80 3.08
C ASP A 156 -3.66 -2.97 2.44
N VAL A 157 -2.66 -3.21 3.25
CA VAL A 157 -1.33 -3.64 2.83
C VAL A 157 -1.03 -4.97 3.51
N GLU A 158 -0.72 -5.99 2.71
CA GLU A 158 -0.31 -7.30 3.20
C GLU A 158 1.20 -7.44 3.05
N ILE A 159 1.87 -7.76 4.13
CA ILE A 159 3.33 -7.79 4.23
C ILE A 159 3.79 -9.20 4.58
N ASN A 160 4.72 -9.73 3.82
CA ASN A 160 5.44 -10.96 4.14
C ASN A 160 6.58 -10.65 5.11
N VAL A 161 6.65 -11.38 6.20
CA VAL A 161 7.65 -11.24 7.26
C VAL A 161 8.17 -12.60 7.70
N LEU A 162 9.39 -12.63 8.27
CA LEU A 162 9.96 -13.90 8.80
C LEU A 162 9.30 -14.32 10.12
N ASP A 163 8.81 -13.37 10.92
CA ASP A 163 8.21 -13.61 12.25
C ASP A 163 7.03 -12.64 12.46
N VAL A 164 5.83 -13.17 12.24
CA VAL A 164 4.58 -12.40 12.40
C VAL A 164 4.42 -11.84 13.80
N LYS A 165 4.77 -12.60 14.83
CA LYS A 165 4.62 -12.15 16.22
C LYS A 165 5.52 -10.96 16.51
N LYS A 166 6.75 -11.01 16.06
CA LYS A 166 7.73 -9.93 16.25
C LYS A 166 7.29 -8.66 15.54
N SER A 167 6.80 -8.77 14.30
CA SER A 167 6.24 -7.64 13.56
C SER A 167 5.03 -7.06 14.28
N LEU A 168 4.07 -7.89 14.71
CA LEU A 168 2.91 -7.42 15.48
C LEU A 168 3.33 -6.69 16.75
N ASP A 169 4.28 -7.23 17.53
CA ASP A 169 4.78 -6.61 18.74
C ASP A 169 5.43 -5.23 18.47
N PHE A 170 6.11 -5.06 17.34
CA PHE A 170 6.66 -3.77 16.91
C PHE A 170 5.56 -2.77 16.55
N TYR A 171 4.65 -3.15 15.64
CA TYR A 171 3.59 -2.27 15.17
C TYR A 171 2.57 -1.92 16.26
N GLU A 172 2.26 -2.84 17.20
CA GLU A 172 1.47 -2.54 18.40
C GLU A 172 2.11 -1.44 19.25
N LYS A 173 3.43 -1.49 19.44
CA LYS A 173 4.17 -0.46 20.19
C LYS A 173 4.18 0.87 19.46
N VAL A 174 4.42 0.87 18.14
CA VAL A 174 4.48 2.09 17.32
C VAL A 174 3.14 2.80 17.33
N PHE A 175 2.06 2.08 17.03
CA PHE A 175 0.74 2.69 16.92
C PHE A 175 -0.04 2.75 18.25
N SER A 176 0.43 2.05 19.29
CA SER A 176 -0.26 1.92 20.58
C SER A 176 -1.68 1.34 20.41
N VAL A 177 -1.83 0.38 19.52
CA VAL A 177 -3.07 -0.39 19.27
C VAL A 177 -2.82 -1.87 19.51
N LYS A 178 -3.88 -2.67 19.65
CA LYS A 178 -3.77 -4.11 19.74
C LYS A 178 -4.05 -4.75 18.40
N ALA A 179 -3.26 -5.77 18.08
CA ALA A 179 -3.48 -6.58 16.88
C ALA A 179 -4.79 -7.36 16.97
N VAL A 180 -5.44 -7.54 15.82
CA VAL A 180 -6.61 -8.40 15.64
C VAL A 180 -6.22 -9.54 14.71
N GLY A 181 -5.96 -10.73 15.28
CA GLY A 181 -5.32 -11.81 14.54
C GLY A 181 -3.92 -11.37 14.07
N ASN A 182 -3.64 -11.52 12.79
CA ASN A 182 -2.35 -11.14 12.18
C ASN A 182 -2.38 -9.75 11.54
N LYS A 183 -3.21 -8.82 12.03
CA LYS A 183 -3.32 -7.48 11.46
C LYS A 183 -3.33 -6.37 12.51
N ILE A 184 -2.87 -5.21 12.11
CA ILE A 184 -3.01 -3.93 12.79
C ILE A 184 -4.07 -3.11 12.04
N GLU A 185 -5.14 -2.78 12.72
CA GLU A 185 -6.23 -1.97 12.17
C GLU A 185 -6.03 -0.50 12.54
N LEU A 186 -5.84 0.33 11.53
CA LEU A 186 -5.72 1.78 11.67
C LEU A 186 -6.91 2.48 10.98
N PRO A 187 -7.27 3.70 11.36
CA PRO A 187 -8.38 4.43 10.71
C PRO A 187 -8.20 4.63 9.20
N VAL A 188 -6.95 4.64 8.74
CA VAL A 188 -6.58 4.94 7.35
C VAL A 188 -6.24 3.70 6.53
N VAL A 189 -5.74 2.63 7.14
CA VAL A 189 -5.30 1.39 6.48
C VAL A 189 -5.27 0.22 7.44
N ASN A 190 -5.47 -1.00 6.95
CA ASN A 190 -5.17 -2.24 7.67
C ASN A 190 -3.81 -2.78 7.19
N ILE A 191 -2.95 -3.18 8.13
CA ILE A 191 -1.65 -3.79 7.85
C ILE A 191 -1.71 -5.24 8.28
N HIS A 192 -1.61 -6.16 7.32
CA HIS A 192 -1.68 -7.61 7.56
C HIS A 192 -0.30 -8.23 7.45
N PHE A 193 0.04 -9.15 8.34
CA PHE A 193 1.32 -9.83 8.34
C PHE A 193 1.16 -11.31 8.02
N HIS A 194 2.00 -11.80 7.11
CA HIS A 194 2.04 -13.19 6.67
C HIS A 194 3.45 -13.75 6.84
N GLU A 195 3.55 -14.93 7.45
CA GLU A 195 4.83 -15.61 7.55
C GLU A 195 5.29 -16.07 6.16
N ALA A 196 6.55 -15.79 5.83
CA ALA A 196 7.18 -16.15 4.58
C ALA A 196 8.68 -16.39 4.78
N HIS A 197 9.34 -17.03 3.81
CA HIS A 197 10.73 -17.46 3.93
C HIS A 197 11.61 -16.99 2.77
N GLY A 198 11.31 -15.83 2.18
CA GLY A 198 12.08 -15.22 1.11
C GLY A 198 13.46 -14.75 1.59
N LYS A 199 14.50 -14.92 0.76
CA LYS A 199 15.87 -14.48 1.08
C LYS A 199 15.98 -12.97 1.25
N ASP A 200 15.13 -12.23 0.54
CA ASP A 200 15.19 -10.78 0.46
C ASP A 200 14.24 -10.07 1.44
N LEU A 201 13.56 -10.81 2.32
CA LEU A 201 12.64 -10.21 3.30
C LEU A 201 13.31 -9.31 4.33
N THR A 202 14.63 -9.42 4.50
CA THR A 202 15.41 -8.60 5.46
C THR A 202 16.48 -7.74 4.80
N VAL A 203 16.54 -7.69 3.48
CA VAL A 203 17.48 -6.79 2.79
C VAL A 203 16.98 -5.36 2.89
N SER A 204 17.90 -4.40 2.79
CA SER A 204 17.55 -2.98 2.77
C SER A 204 16.61 -2.68 1.59
N GLN A 205 15.69 -1.75 1.79
CA GLN A 205 14.69 -1.35 0.79
C GLN A 205 15.30 -0.78 -0.49
N ASP A 206 16.54 -0.26 -0.43
CA ASP A 206 17.25 0.27 -1.59
C ASP A 206 17.92 -0.81 -2.47
N GLU A 207 17.88 -2.08 -2.04
CA GLU A 207 18.47 -3.19 -2.78
C GLU A 207 17.50 -3.89 -3.75
N THR A 208 16.18 -3.77 -3.54
CA THR A 208 15.19 -4.51 -4.31
C THR A 208 14.02 -3.64 -4.79
N TRP A 209 13.39 -4.04 -5.92
CA TRP A 209 12.13 -3.46 -6.37
C TRP A 209 10.98 -4.11 -5.61
N ASP A 210 10.55 -3.46 -4.54
CA ASP A 210 9.55 -3.96 -3.59
C ASP A 210 8.87 -2.79 -2.86
N LEU A 211 8.21 -3.08 -1.74
CA LEU A 211 7.71 -2.07 -0.81
C LEU A 211 8.87 -1.23 -0.29
N GLU A 212 8.85 0.05 -0.58
CA GLU A 212 9.88 0.98 -0.13
C GLU A 212 9.63 1.43 1.29
N LEU A 213 8.48 2.08 1.49
CA LEU A 213 8.10 2.59 2.79
C LEU A 213 6.58 2.75 2.93
N LEU A 214 6.13 2.90 4.16
CA LEU A 214 4.77 3.22 4.56
C LEU A 214 4.75 4.66 5.11
N GLU A 215 4.23 5.60 4.34
CA GLU A 215 4.12 6.99 4.76
C GLU A 215 2.76 7.24 5.43
N PHE A 216 2.80 7.92 6.57
CA PHE A 216 1.63 8.36 7.32
C PHE A 216 1.66 9.88 7.45
N THR A 217 0.68 10.54 6.86
CA THR A 217 0.50 11.97 7.07
C THR A 217 -0.10 12.21 8.45
N VAL A 218 0.49 13.11 9.23
CA VAL A 218 0.01 13.49 10.56
C VAL A 218 -0.30 14.97 10.62
N ASP A 219 -1.18 15.34 11.54
CA ASP A 219 -1.56 16.74 11.77
C ASP A 219 -0.33 17.63 12.05
N GLU A 220 -0.33 18.86 11.55
CA GLU A 220 0.72 19.86 11.86
C GLU A 220 0.94 20.06 13.36
N ALA A 221 -0.13 19.93 14.18
CA ALA A 221 -0.06 20.02 15.63
C ALA A 221 0.57 18.80 16.31
N ALA A 222 0.82 17.70 15.59
CA ALA A 222 1.45 16.51 16.14
C ALA A 222 2.85 16.81 16.66
N ASN A 223 3.16 16.36 17.88
CA ASN A 223 4.47 16.56 18.49
C ASN A 223 5.38 15.36 18.21
N LEU A 224 6.03 15.34 17.04
CA LEU A 224 6.92 14.26 16.61
C LEU A 224 8.16 14.14 17.51
N GLY A 225 8.70 15.23 18.03
CA GLY A 225 9.82 15.19 18.98
C GLY A 225 9.48 14.47 20.29
N LYS A 226 8.23 14.63 20.78
CA LYS A 226 7.75 13.87 21.94
C LYS A 226 7.56 12.39 21.61
N ARG A 227 7.11 12.08 20.36
CA ARG A 227 6.97 10.70 19.87
C ARG A 227 8.34 10.01 19.78
N LYS A 228 9.34 10.69 19.22
CA LYS A 228 10.72 10.17 19.20
C LYS A 228 11.19 9.78 20.60
N LYS A 229 11.06 10.68 21.58
CA LYS A 229 11.44 10.39 22.98
C LYS A 229 10.69 9.19 23.57
N TYR A 230 9.46 8.95 23.13
CA TYR A 230 8.69 7.76 23.54
C TYR A 230 9.26 6.50 22.90
N PHE A 231 9.58 6.52 21.60
CA PHE A 231 10.18 5.38 20.91
C PHE A 231 11.58 5.05 21.44
N ASP A 232 12.39 6.06 21.74
CA ASP A 232 13.71 5.87 22.39
C ASP A 232 13.58 5.10 23.73
N LYS A 233 12.55 5.41 24.53
CA LYS A 233 12.27 4.70 25.80
C LYS A 233 11.85 3.25 25.59
N LEU A 234 11.24 2.92 24.46
CA LEU A 234 10.85 1.56 24.08
C LEU A 234 11.99 0.79 23.40
N GLY A 235 13.16 1.42 23.20
CA GLY A 235 14.28 0.84 22.48
C GLY A 235 14.04 0.71 20.97
N ILE A 236 13.07 1.47 20.42
CA ILE A 236 12.79 1.53 18.99
C ILE A 236 13.72 2.60 18.39
N ASN A 237 14.57 2.18 17.44
CA ASN A 237 15.42 3.12 16.72
C ASN A 237 14.55 4.04 15.86
N SER A 238 14.80 5.35 15.97
CA SER A 238 14.02 6.35 15.23
C SER A 238 14.86 7.57 14.90
N HIS A 239 14.61 8.15 13.76
CA HIS A 239 15.23 9.40 13.31
C HIS A 239 14.19 10.49 13.17
N ILE A 240 14.53 11.72 13.56
CA ILE A 240 13.69 12.90 13.35
C ILE A 240 14.52 13.99 12.68
N ASP A 241 13.93 14.67 11.72
CA ASP A 241 14.57 15.80 11.05
C ASP A 241 14.68 17.04 11.97
N LYS A 242 15.56 17.98 11.62
CA LYS A 242 15.80 19.17 12.44
C LYS A 242 14.57 20.07 12.63
N ALA A 243 13.64 20.03 11.68
CA ALA A 243 12.40 20.83 11.72
C ALA A 243 11.28 20.12 12.49
N GLU A 244 11.52 18.89 12.98
CA GLU A 244 10.52 18.02 13.62
C GLU A 244 9.26 17.81 12.73
N LYS A 245 9.45 17.75 11.41
CA LYS A 245 8.39 17.54 10.43
C LYS A 245 8.30 16.10 9.96
N THR A 246 9.40 15.35 10.04
CA THR A 246 9.47 13.95 9.59
C THR A 246 10.08 13.09 10.69
N LEU A 247 9.38 12.03 11.07
CA LEU A 247 9.85 11.00 12.02
C LEU A 247 9.86 9.66 11.30
N ILE A 248 11.02 9.00 11.27
CA ILE A 248 11.26 7.74 10.56
C ILE A 248 11.58 6.65 11.57
N LEU A 249 10.99 5.50 11.37
CA LEU A 249 11.24 4.25 12.08
C LEU A 249 11.49 3.15 11.05
N GLU A 250 12.23 2.14 11.42
CA GLU A 250 12.48 0.95 10.60
C GLU A 250 12.08 -0.30 11.40
N ASP A 251 11.32 -1.20 10.76
CA ASP A 251 10.99 -2.48 11.36
C ASP A 251 12.10 -3.52 11.15
N GLU A 252 11.93 -4.72 11.70
CA GLU A 252 12.93 -5.80 11.57
C GLU A 252 13.08 -6.37 10.16
N SER A 253 12.17 -6.05 9.26
CA SER A 253 12.22 -6.42 7.85
C SER A 253 12.86 -5.33 6.99
N GLY A 254 13.31 -4.23 7.60
CA GLY A 254 13.86 -3.08 6.89
C GLY A 254 12.81 -2.26 6.16
N ILE A 255 11.53 -2.32 6.60
CA ILE A 255 10.48 -1.45 6.06
C ILE A 255 10.46 -0.17 6.89
N GLU A 256 10.59 0.97 6.22
CA GLU A 256 10.51 2.27 6.88
C GLU A 256 9.06 2.73 7.06
N LEU A 257 8.77 3.27 8.23
CA LEU A 257 7.53 3.96 8.56
C LEU A 257 7.85 5.45 8.70
N TRP A 258 7.29 6.25 7.80
CA TRP A 258 7.48 7.70 7.81
C TRP A 258 6.24 8.40 8.34
N PHE A 259 6.39 9.20 9.37
CA PHE A 259 5.35 10.08 9.88
C PHE A 259 5.68 11.51 9.48
N MET A 260 4.91 12.07 8.56
CA MET A 260 5.17 13.36 7.96
C MET A 260 4.03 14.34 8.26
N LYS A 261 4.39 15.54 8.67
CA LYS A 261 3.42 16.64 8.82
C LYS A 261 2.98 17.13 7.46
N ASP A 262 1.68 17.43 7.34
CA ASP A 262 1.05 17.89 6.08
C ASP A 262 1.57 19.27 5.65
#